data_a76f7c93c1a96a6b7df8d1f64766ef4a
#
_entry.id   a76f7c93c1a96a6b7df8d1f64766ef4a
#
_cell.length_a   1.000
_cell.length_b   1.000
_cell.length_c   1.000
_cell.angle_alpha   90.00
_cell.angle_beta   90.00
_cell.angle_gamma   90.00
#
_symmetry.space_group_name_H-M   'P 1'
#
loop_
_entity.id
_entity.type
_entity.pdbx_description
1 polymer ?
#
loop_
_entity_poly.entity_id
_entity_poly.type
_entity_poly.pdbx_seq_one_letter_code
_entity_poly.pdbx_strand_id
1 'polypeptide(L)'
;MPTGLSFAALIFGPPLTAWLAYGIAATFLTSAIIAAFVAARSSLPFAIAGPDPTTVAVTATLVSALLARLAANGVSEDLLAPVGVIMGLSAVFTGILLFALGLAGAGGAIRFIPYPVIGGFLGATAA
;
A
#
# COMPACT_ATOMS: atom_id res chain seq x y z
N MET A 1 -11.22 -10.70 -8.73
CA MET A 1 -10.20 -9.73 -8.32
C MET A 1 -10.73 -8.28 -8.29
N PRO A 2 -11.82 -7.98 -7.56
CA PRO A 2 -12.35 -6.61 -7.50
C PRO A 2 -11.53 -5.69 -6.58
N THR A 3 -10.75 -6.25 -5.66
CA THR A 3 -10.01 -5.52 -4.62
C THR A 3 -8.99 -4.51 -5.14
N GLY A 4 -8.23 -4.83 -6.19
CA GLY A 4 -7.24 -3.91 -6.76
C GLY A 4 -7.85 -2.66 -7.41
N LEU A 5 -9.03 -2.81 -8.03
CA LEU A 5 -9.78 -1.68 -8.60
C LEU A 5 -10.34 -0.77 -7.50
N SER A 6 -10.86 -1.36 -6.42
CA SER A 6 -11.37 -0.60 -5.28
C SER A 6 -10.26 0.20 -4.59
N PHE A 7 -9.06 -0.37 -4.47
CA PHE A 7 -7.92 0.31 -3.87
C PHE A 7 -7.41 1.48 -4.72
N ALA A 8 -7.33 1.28 -6.05
CA ALA A 8 -6.99 2.37 -6.96
C ALA A 8 -8.03 3.50 -6.89
N ALA A 9 -9.32 3.17 -6.85
CA ALA A 9 -10.40 4.15 -6.75
C ALA A 9 -10.38 4.94 -5.43
N LEU A 10 -9.98 4.30 -4.32
CA LEU A 10 -9.83 4.97 -3.03
C LEU A 10 -8.70 6.02 -3.02
N ILE A 11 -7.57 5.71 -3.65
CA ILE A 11 -6.41 6.61 -3.69
C ILE A 11 -6.61 7.70 -4.75
N PHE A 12 -7.13 7.34 -5.93
CA PHE A 12 -7.34 8.24 -7.06
C PHE A 12 -8.81 8.73 -7.14
N GLY A 13 -9.41 9.03 -5.98
CA GLY A 13 -10.70 9.71 -5.90
C GLY A 13 -10.61 11.17 -6.42
N PRO A 14 -11.73 11.92 -6.45
CA PRO A 14 -11.71 13.32 -6.83
C PRO A 14 -10.69 14.12 -5.99
N PRO A 15 -9.84 14.99 -6.61
CA PRO A 15 -9.80 15.45 -7.99
C PRO A 15 -8.94 14.60 -8.96
N LEU A 16 -8.37 13.48 -8.53
CA LEU A 16 -7.44 12.67 -9.32
C LEU A 16 -8.11 11.67 -10.27
N THR A 17 -9.42 11.76 -10.48
CA THR A 17 -10.19 10.82 -11.32
C THR A 17 -9.69 10.73 -12.77
N ALA A 18 -9.13 11.81 -13.32
CA ALA A 18 -8.52 11.80 -14.66
C ALA A 18 -7.33 10.82 -14.77
N TRP A 19 -6.70 10.51 -13.64
CA TRP A 19 -5.52 9.65 -13.54
C TRP A 19 -5.82 8.25 -13.01
N LEU A 20 -7.10 7.92 -12.83
CA LEU A 20 -7.55 6.64 -12.29
C LEU A 20 -7.02 5.45 -13.10
N ALA A 21 -7.04 5.55 -14.42
CA ALA A 21 -6.51 4.51 -15.30
C ALA A 21 -5.01 4.26 -15.05
N TYR A 22 -4.25 5.32 -14.83
CA TYR A 22 -2.83 5.22 -14.49
C TYR A 22 -2.62 4.57 -13.12
N GLY A 23 -3.42 4.95 -12.12
CA GLY A 23 -3.39 4.35 -10.79
C GLY A 23 -3.72 2.85 -10.80
N ILE A 24 -4.72 2.45 -11.60
CA ILE A 24 -5.07 1.03 -11.80
C ILE A 24 -3.89 0.27 -12.42
N ALA A 25 -3.30 0.79 -13.49
CA ALA A 25 -2.15 0.17 -14.14
C ALA A 25 -0.95 0.03 -13.19
N ALA A 26 -0.64 1.08 -12.43
CA ALA A 26 0.42 1.08 -11.44
C ALA A 26 0.19 0.03 -10.33
N THR A 27 -1.04 -0.09 -9.83
CA THR A 27 -1.42 -1.08 -8.80
C THR A 27 -1.24 -2.50 -9.30
N PHE A 28 -1.69 -2.80 -10.52
CA PHE A 28 -1.53 -4.13 -11.11
C PHE A 28 -0.06 -4.46 -11.38
N LEU A 29 0.71 -3.51 -11.92
CA LEU A 29 2.13 -3.70 -12.19
C LEU A 29 2.91 -3.96 -10.89
N THR A 30 2.67 -3.15 -9.86
CA THR A 30 3.30 -3.31 -8.55
C THR A 30 2.95 -4.64 -7.92
N SER A 31 1.67 -5.04 -7.96
CA SER A 31 1.22 -6.33 -7.45
C SER A 31 1.87 -7.50 -8.18
N ALA A 32 2.01 -7.41 -9.51
CA ALA A 32 2.66 -8.44 -10.31
C ALA A 32 4.16 -8.57 -9.96
N ILE A 33 4.87 -7.44 -9.82
CA ILE A 33 6.29 -7.43 -9.45
C ILE A 33 6.49 -8.03 -8.05
N ILE A 34 5.70 -7.62 -7.07
CA ILE A 34 5.77 -8.14 -5.69
C ILE A 34 5.47 -9.64 -5.69
N ALA A 35 4.40 -10.07 -6.35
CA ALA A 35 4.03 -11.48 -6.44
C ALA A 35 5.13 -12.33 -7.09
N ALA A 36 5.73 -11.85 -8.18
CA ALA A 36 6.84 -12.52 -8.86
C ALA A 36 8.08 -12.63 -7.95
N PHE A 37 8.41 -11.55 -7.23
CA PHE A 37 9.55 -11.54 -6.31
C PHE A 37 9.34 -12.49 -5.12
N VAL A 38 8.14 -12.48 -4.52
CA VAL A 38 7.80 -13.40 -3.42
C VAL A 38 7.79 -14.84 -3.91
N ALA A 39 7.23 -15.12 -5.08
CA ALA A 39 7.23 -16.47 -5.65
C ALA A 39 8.65 -17.00 -5.90
N ALA A 40 9.57 -16.13 -6.31
CA ALA A 40 10.95 -16.51 -6.61
C ALA A 40 11.83 -16.69 -5.35
N ARG A 41 11.51 -15.98 -4.26
CA ARG A 41 12.37 -15.90 -3.07
C ARG A 41 11.74 -16.45 -1.79
N SER A 42 10.45 -16.75 -1.79
CA SER A 42 9.78 -17.30 -0.62
C SER A 42 10.13 -18.78 -0.43
N SER A 43 10.49 -19.13 0.78
CA SER A 43 10.64 -20.53 1.22
C SER A 43 9.29 -21.18 1.56
N LEU A 44 8.21 -20.42 1.59
CA LEU A 44 6.86 -20.90 1.89
C LEU A 44 6.08 -21.10 0.59
N PRO A 45 5.57 -22.31 0.32
CA PRO A 45 4.90 -22.64 -0.94
C PRO A 45 3.55 -21.94 -1.13
N PHE A 46 2.99 -21.34 -0.07
CA PHE A 46 1.66 -20.70 -0.06
C PHE A 46 1.72 -19.20 0.29
N ALA A 47 2.86 -18.54 0.09
CA ALA A 47 2.96 -17.10 0.34
C ALA A 47 2.20 -16.32 -0.74
N ILE A 48 1.17 -15.57 -0.33
CA ILE A 48 0.43 -14.64 -1.18
C ILE A 48 0.87 -13.23 -0.80
N ALA A 49 1.36 -12.47 -1.77
CA ALA A 49 1.69 -11.07 -1.60
C ALA A 49 0.71 -10.22 -2.43
N GLY A 50 0.18 -9.19 -1.81
CA GLY A 50 -0.76 -8.28 -2.45
C GLY A 50 -0.96 -7.02 -1.62
N PRO A 51 -1.68 -6.02 -2.14
CA PRO A 51 -1.99 -4.82 -1.40
C PRO A 51 -2.86 -5.15 -0.18
N ASP A 52 -2.45 -4.60 0.96
CA ASP A 52 -3.17 -4.75 2.22
C ASP A 52 -4.18 -3.60 2.40
N PRO A 53 -5.44 -3.89 2.80
CA PRO A 53 -6.47 -2.87 2.98
C PRO A 53 -6.09 -1.76 3.96
N THR A 54 -5.39 -2.11 5.04
CA THR A 54 -4.96 -1.14 6.06
C THR A 54 -3.92 -0.17 5.50
N THR A 55 -2.95 -0.68 4.78
CA THR A 55 -1.92 0.13 4.12
C THR A 55 -2.53 1.04 3.06
N VAL A 56 -3.50 0.55 2.29
CA VAL A 56 -4.23 1.35 1.29
C VAL A 56 -5.02 2.47 1.95
N ALA A 57 -5.73 2.19 3.07
CA ALA A 57 -6.47 3.21 3.80
C ALA A 57 -5.57 4.32 4.34
N VAL A 58 -4.42 3.97 4.93
CA VAL A 58 -3.43 4.95 5.40
C VAL A 58 -2.87 5.77 4.23
N THR A 59 -2.56 5.13 3.11
CA THR A 59 -2.07 5.84 1.92
C THR A 59 -3.13 6.79 1.35
N ALA A 60 -4.39 6.36 1.30
CA ALA A 60 -5.50 7.21 0.84
C ALA A 60 -5.71 8.44 1.74
N THR A 61 -5.62 8.28 3.06
CA THR A 61 -5.69 9.42 3.99
C THR A 61 -4.49 10.36 3.84
N LEU A 62 -3.30 9.85 3.61
CA LEU A 62 -2.11 10.66 3.36
C LEU A 62 -2.27 11.48 2.07
N VAL A 63 -2.72 10.85 0.98
CA VAL A 63 -2.96 11.51 -0.30
C VAL A 63 -4.04 12.58 -0.17
N SER A 64 -5.16 12.28 0.51
CA SER A 64 -6.24 13.25 0.71
C SER A 64 -5.79 14.47 1.54
N ALA A 65 -5.01 14.25 2.59
CA ALA A 65 -4.44 15.32 3.40
C ALA A 65 -3.46 16.20 2.59
N LEU A 66 -2.66 15.59 1.73
CA LEU A 66 -1.76 16.30 0.83
C LEU A 66 -2.54 17.17 -0.16
N LEU A 67 -3.56 16.60 -0.81
CA LEU A 67 -4.41 17.33 -1.76
C LEU A 67 -5.10 18.52 -1.11
N ALA A 68 -5.60 18.34 0.12
CA ALA A 68 -6.19 19.44 0.89
C ALA A 68 -5.19 20.58 1.16
N ARG A 69 -3.95 20.26 1.49
CA ARG A 69 -2.89 21.24 1.69
C ARG A 69 -2.47 21.93 0.39
N LEU A 70 -2.35 21.22 -0.72
CA LEU A 70 -2.04 21.79 -2.03
C LEU A 70 -3.14 22.75 -2.49
N ALA A 71 -4.41 22.35 -2.33
CA ALA A 71 -5.55 23.20 -2.64
C ALA A 71 -5.56 24.49 -1.79
N ALA A 72 -5.25 24.39 -0.50
CA ALA A 72 -5.16 25.55 0.39
C ALA A 72 -4.02 26.51 -0.01
N ASN A 73 -2.98 26.02 -0.66
CA ASN A 73 -1.87 26.84 -1.19
C ASN A 73 -2.09 27.29 -2.65
N GLY A 74 -3.28 27.06 -3.21
CA GLY A 74 -3.62 27.51 -4.58
C GLY A 74 -2.97 26.67 -5.69
N VAL A 75 -2.39 25.52 -5.38
CA VAL A 75 -1.81 24.60 -6.37
C VAL A 75 -2.93 23.71 -6.89
N SER A 76 -3.42 24.01 -8.08
CA SER A 76 -4.48 23.23 -8.74
C SER A 76 -4.00 22.52 -10.02
N GLU A 77 -2.84 22.90 -10.52
CA GLU A 77 -2.24 22.31 -11.71
C GLU A 77 -1.19 21.26 -11.31
N ASP A 78 -1.13 20.18 -12.06
CA ASP A 78 -0.15 19.10 -11.91
C ASP A 78 -0.09 18.44 -10.51
N LEU A 79 -1.25 18.00 -10.03
CA LEU A 79 -1.37 17.29 -8.73
C LEU A 79 -0.72 15.90 -8.73
N LEU A 80 -0.45 15.33 -9.92
CA LEU A 80 0.10 13.99 -10.05
C LEU A 80 1.55 13.91 -9.55
N ALA A 81 2.37 14.91 -9.88
CA ALA A 81 3.78 14.94 -9.52
C ALA A 81 4.00 14.91 -7.99
N PRO A 82 3.39 15.81 -7.18
CA PRO A 82 3.58 15.77 -5.73
C PRO A 82 2.98 14.52 -5.07
N VAL A 83 1.86 14.00 -5.57
CA VAL A 83 1.27 12.76 -5.09
C VAL A 83 2.21 11.58 -5.38
N GLY A 84 2.74 11.48 -6.60
CA GLY A 84 3.70 10.45 -6.98
C GLY A 84 4.99 10.48 -6.16
N VAL A 85 5.52 11.65 -5.89
CA VAL A 85 6.72 11.82 -5.05
C VAL A 85 6.47 11.36 -3.61
N ILE A 86 5.37 11.76 -2.99
CA ILE A 86 5.05 11.34 -1.62
C ILE A 86 4.77 9.84 -1.54
N MET A 87 4.05 9.28 -2.49
CA MET A 87 3.83 7.83 -2.54
C MET A 87 5.15 7.06 -2.73
N GLY A 88 6.02 7.52 -3.62
CA GLY A 88 7.34 6.93 -3.83
C GLY A 88 8.22 7.03 -2.59
N LEU A 89 8.25 8.19 -1.94
CA LEU A 89 9.04 8.42 -0.73
C LEU A 89 8.54 7.54 0.43
N SER A 90 7.23 7.44 0.63
CA SER A 90 6.65 6.58 1.66
C SER A 90 6.94 5.10 1.41
N ALA A 91 6.90 4.66 0.15
CA ALA A 91 7.24 3.29 -0.23
C ALA A 91 8.72 2.97 0.04
N VAL A 92 9.63 3.88 -0.32
CA VAL A 92 11.08 3.72 -0.04
C VAL A 92 11.33 3.67 1.46
N PHE A 93 10.73 4.59 2.22
CA PHE A 93 10.89 4.63 3.67
C PHE A 93 10.39 3.35 4.34
N THR A 94 9.20 2.88 3.94
CA THR A 94 8.63 1.61 4.43
C THR A 94 9.51 0.43 4.03
N GLY A 95 10.02 0.40 2.81
CA GLY A 95 10.93 -0.64 2.33
C GLY A 95 12.22 -0.70 3.14
N ILE A 96 12.85 0.44 3.44
CA ILE A 96 14.04 0.52 4.27
C ILE A 96 13.75 0.03 5.69
N LEU A 97 12.62 0.46 6.27
CA LEU A 97 12.21 0.05 7.61
C LEU A 97 12.01 -1.47 7.70
N LEU A 98 11.26 -2.03 6.76
CA LEU A 98 11.02 -3.48 6.72
C LEU A 98 12.29 -4.27 6.47
N PHE A 99 13.20 -3.76 5.63
CA PHE A 99 14.50 -4.37 5.41
C PHE A 99 15.35 -4.37 6.68
N ALA A 100 15.40 -3.25 7.39
CA ALA A 100 16.11 -3.15 8.67
C ALA A 100 15.54 -4.09 9.73
N LEU A 101 14.19 -4.18 9.83
CA LEU A 101 13.51 -5.14 10.71
C LEU A 101 13.80 -6.59 10.33
N GLY A 102 13.89 -6.89 9.03
CA GLY A 102 14.28 -8.20 8.52
C GLY A 102 15.70 -8.57 8.93
N LEU A 103 16.67 -7.65 8.79
CA LEU A 103 18.05 -7.85 9.22
C LEU A 103 18.17 -8.00 10.74
N ALA A 104 17.37 -7.27 11.51
CA ALA A 104 17.33 -7.37 12.97
C ALA A 104 16.68 -8.68 13.47
N GLY A 105 16.16 -9.53 12.55
CA GLY A 105 15.50 -10.77 12.92
C GLY A 105 14.16 -10.58 13.64
N ALA A 106 13.55 -9.40 13.51
CA ALA A 106 12.31 -9.04 14.20
C ALA A 106 11.12 -9.94 13.78
N GLY A 107 11.21 -10.65 12.66
CA GLY A 107 10.24 -11.68 12.27
C GLY A 107 10.03 -12.77 13.31
N GLY A 108 11.01 -13.03 14.17
CA GLY A 108 10.87 -13.96 15.30
C GLY A 108 9.89 -13.48 16.37
N ALA A 109 9.60 -12.18 16.44
CA ALA A 109 8.64 -11.63 17.39
C ALA A 109 7.20 -12.12 17.15
N ILE A 110 6.87 -12.55 15.93
CA ILE A 110 5.56 -13.12 15.58
C ILE A 110 5.24 -14.37 16.44
N ARG A 111 6.25 -15.10 16.90
CA ARG A 111 6.07 -16.25 17.80
C ARG A 111 5.44 -15.90 19.13
N PHE A 112 5.51 -14.63 19.56
CA PHE A 112 4.92 -14.16 20.81
C PHE A 112 3.49 -13.66 20.66
N ILE A 113 2.98 -13.57 19.43
CA ILE A 113 1.59 -13.15 19.19
C ILE A 113 0.67 -14.34 19.40
N PRO A 114 -0.26 -14.29 20.39
CA PRO A 114 -1.22 -15.37 20.62
C PRO A 114 -2.10 -15.61 19.38
N TYR A 115 -2.30 -16.87 19.04
CA TYR A 115 -3.12 -17.28 17.88
C TYR A 115 -4.52 -16.62 17.82
N PRO A 116 -5.22 -16.38 18.94
CA PRO A 116 -6.52 -15.68 18.94
C PRO A 116 -6.46 -14.24 18.41
N VAL A 117 -5.33 -13.54 18.60
CA VAL A 117 -5.14 -12.16 18.12
C VAL A 117 -5.06 -12.14 16.59
N ILE A 118 -4.35 -13.10 16.01
CA ILE A 118 -4.25 -13.25 14.54
C ILE A 118 -5.62 -13.58 13.96
N GLY A 119 -6.36 -14.50 14.57
CA GLY A 119 -7.71 -14.87 14.15
C GLY A 119 -8.70 -13.71 14.24
N GLY A 120 -8.64 -12.91 15.32
CA GLY A 120 -9.46 -11.72 15.50
C GLY A 120 -9.15 -10.63 14.46
N PHE A 121 -7.87 -10.38 14.18
CA PHE A 121 -7.45 -9.42 13.17
C PHE A 121 -7.90 -9.84 11.76
N LEU A 122 -7.69 -11.09 11.39
CA LEU A 122 -8.12 -11.61 10.09
C LEU A 122 -9.64 -11.61 9.95
N GLY A 123 -10.38 -11.93 11.02
CA GLY A 123 -11.84 -11.86 11.03
C GLY A 123 -12.37 -10.44 10.86
N ALA A 124 -11.74 -9.45 11.49
CA ALA A 124 -12.13 -8.04 11.38
C ALA A 124 -11.83 -7.44 10.00
N THR A 125 -10.78 -7.92 9.32
CA THR A 125 -10.42 -7.42 7.97
C THR A 125 -11.17 -8.14 6.84
N ALA A 126 -11.81 -9.28 7.13
CA ALA A 126 -12.60 -10.06 6.16
C ALA A 126 -14.09 -9.67 6.15
N ALA A 127 -14.56 -8.91 7.13
CA ALA A 127 -15.93 -8.42 7.23
C ALA A 127 -16.11 -7.10 6.45
#